data_a71a29df11d7329d366b8c2a8749d589
#
_entry.id   a71a29df11d7329d366b8c2a8749d589
#
_cell.length_a   1.000
_cell.length_b   1.000
_cell.length_c   1.000
_cell.angle_alpha   90.00
_cell.angle_beta   90.00
_cell.angle_gamma   90.00
#
_symmetry.space_group_name_H-M   'P 1'
#
loop_
_entity.id
_entity.type
_entity.pdbx_description
1 polymer ?
#
loop_
_entity_poly.entity_id
_entity_poly.type
_entity_poly.pdbx_seq_one_letter_code
_entity_poly.pdbx_strand_id
1 'polypeptide(L)'
;RFSAYNTLLPGRERLPYGENPAESYNLSLYNIPAMLASHTWAAADDDEFRVLVAGDSSVWGILLQPNDTLAGQINRLDLRVEGRPVRAYNLGYPTMSLLKDLTLLDAALDREPPPDLILWLLTLESFAARDQLDPALLQNNPDTVRDLIARFDLAQDADDPRFVEPDVWGETIVGRRRDLADLLRLQLYGAAWALTGVDQAYGDYTPRSIDLSDDETWRGFAPGELARNDLALDVLRAGVARAGGVPVVLVNEPIFISDGANSDVRYNAFYPRWAYDAYRAWLADEAQSAGWTLLDLWDALPDAPCYTDSPVHLTPECSAALAQELRMAISDA
;
A
#
# COMPACT_ATOMS: atom_id res chain seq x y z
N ARG A 1 5.88 -22.96 -8.35
CA ARG A 1 5.06 -22.12 -9.23
C ARG A 1 5.77 -21.94 -10.56
N PHE A 2 5.08 -22.17 -11.68
CA PHE A 2 5.68 -22.04 -12.98
C PHE A 2 5.12 -20.80 -13.67
N SER A 3 5.98 -19.87 -14.02
CA SER A 3 5.69 -18.74 -14.89
C SER A 3 6.60 -18.83 -16.12
N ALA A 4 6.03 -19.04 -17.29
CA ALA A 4 6.80 -19.06 -18.52
C ALA A 4 7.52 -17.73 -18.75
N TYR A 5 6.87 -16.61 -18.41
CA TYR A 5 7.45 -15.29 -18.49
C TYR A 5 8.72 -15.17 -17.65
N ASN A 6 8.63 -15.45 -16.34
CA ASN A 6 9.79 -15.33 -15.45
C ASN A 6 10.86 -16.40 -15.74
N THR A 7 10.45 -17.60 -16.21
CA THR A 7 11.40 -18.68 -16.52
C THR A 7 12.17 -18.42 -17.79
N LEU A 8 11.50 -17.91 -18.84
CA LEU A 8 12.14 -17.66 -20.15
C LEU A 8 12.85 -16.31 -20.22
N LEU A 9 12.43 -15.36 -19.39
CA LEU A 9 12.88 -13.97 -19.42
C LEU A 9 13.18 -13.49 -18.00
N PRO A 10 14.15 -14.10 -17.31
CA PRO A 10 14.54 -13.70 -15.96
C PRO A 10 15.09 -12.27 -15.96
N GLY A 11 14.97 -11.59 -14.85
CA GLY A 11 15.45 -10.22 -14.69
C GLY A 11 14.43 -9.13 -15.00
N ARG A 12 13.17 -9.49 -15.29
CA ARG A 12 12.06 -8.54 -15.34
C ARG A 12 11.57 -8.31 -13.92
N GLU A 13 12.07 -7.27 -13.29
CA GLU A 13 11.90 -6.98 -11.86
C GLU A 13 10.50 -6.45 -11.52
N ARG A 14 9.73 -6.12 -12.54
CA ARG A 14 8.41 -5.54 -12.33
C ARG A 14 7.33 -6.59 -12.39
N LEU A 15 6.41 -6.45 -11.46
CA LEU A 15 5.10 -7.08 -11.39
C LEU A 15 5.10 -8.61 -11.23
N PRO A 16 4.22 -9.02 -10.35
CA PRO A 16 3.42 -8.14 -9.52
C PRO A 16 4.09 -7.65 -8.26
N TYR A 17 5.12 -8.30 -7.72
CA TYR A 17 5.72 -7.97 -6.44
C TYR A 17 7.11 -8.49 -6.22
N GLY A 18 7.78 -7.87 -5.24
CA GLY A 18 8.99 -8.32 -4.60
C GLY A 18 10.24 -8.17 -5.44
N GLU A 19 11.34 -8.42 -4.80
CA GLU A 19 12.69 -8.22 -5.32
C GLU A 19 13.21 -9.45 -6.06
N ASN A 20 12.52 -10.61 -5.94
CA ASN A 20 12.93 -11.86 -6.59
C ASN A 20 12.17 -12.10 -7.90
N PRO A 21 12.76 -11.79 -9.07
CA PRO A 21 12.09 -11.98 -10.35
C PRO A 21 11.72 -13.44 -10.66
N ALA A 22 12.46 -14.41 -10.10
CA ALA A 22 12.19 -15.82 -10.30
C ALA A 22 10.92 -16.30 -9.58
N GLU A 23 10.61 -15.66 -8.46
CA GLU A 23 9.41 -15.92 -7.65
C GLU A 23 8.30 -14.90 -7.92
N SER A 24 8.60 -13.83 -8.65
CA SER A 24 7.60 -12.85 -9.10
C SER A 24 6.47 -13.57 -9.77
N TYR A 25 5.26 -13.20 -9.42
CA TYR A 25 4.15 -13.96 -9.83
C TYR A 25 3.17 -13.10 -10.64
N ASN A 26 2.57 -13.66 -11.59
CA ASN A 26 1.66 -12.98 -12.51
C ASN A 26 0.38 -13.81 -12.76
N LEU A 27 -0.02 -14.59 -11.74
CA LEU A 27 -1.20 -15.45 -11.82
C LEU A 27 -2.45 -14.76 -11.30
N SER A 28 -2.35 -14.09 -10.17
CA SER A 28 -3.46 -13.42 -9.52
C SER A 28 -2.94 -12.40 -8.53
N LEU A 29 -3.41 -11.18 -8.59
CA LEU A 29 -3.12 -10.14 -7.61
C LEU A 29 -3.79 -10.40 -6.24
N TYR A 30 -4.48 -11.53 -6.09
CA TYR A 30 -5.20 -11.88 -4.87
C TYR A 30 -4.53 -13.00 -4.06
N ASN A 31 -3.45 -13.59 -4.57
CA ASN A 31 -2.74 -14.68 -3.89
C ASN A 31 -1.67 -14.13 -2.95
N ILE A 32 -2.05 -13.79 -1.72
CA ILE A 32 -1.17 -13.20 -0.71
C ILE A 32 0.09 -14.05 -0.45
N PRO A 33 0.01 -15.38 -0.25
CA PRO A 33 1.23 -16.19 -0.07
C PRO A 33 2.20 -16.11 -1.25
N ALA A 34 1.66 -15.97 -2.48
CA ALA A 34 2.49 -15.82 -3.67
C ALA A 34 3.17 -14.46 -3.74
N MET A 35 2.44 -13.41 -3.37
CA MET A 35 2.99 -12.06 -3.32
C MET A 35 4.16 -12.00 -2.33
N LEU A 36 3.95 -12.51 -1.14
CA LEU A 36 4.99 -12.54 -0.11
C LEU A 36 6.19 -13.43 -0.48
N ALA A 37 5.98 -14.51 -1.25
CA ALA A 37 7.06 -15.37 -1.72
C ALA A 37 7.96 -14.69 -2.76
N SER A 38 7.52 -13.59 -3.37
CA SER A 38 8.31 -12.83 -4.35
C SER A 38 9.34 -11.90 -3.70
N HIS A 39 9.26 -11.70 -2.38
CA HIS A 39 10.25 -10.92 -1.64
C HIS A 39 11.49 -11.76 -1.28
N THR A 40 12.65 -11.13 -1.28
CA THR A 40 13.93 -11.79 -0.86
C THR A 40 14.08 -11.85 0.65
N TRP A 41 13.22 -11.23 1.39
CA TRP A 41 13.26 -11.13 2.84
C TRP A 41 13.52 -12.47 3.58
N ALA A 42 12.83 -13.56 3.19
CA ALA A 42 13.03 -14.87 3.83
C ALA A 42 14.39 -15.51 3.53
N ALA A 43 15.10 -15.03 2.52
CA ALA A 43 16.44 -15.48 2.14
C ALA A 43 17.54 -14.47 2.54
N ALA A 44 17.15 -13.39 3.23
CA ALA A 44 18.07 -12.34 3.66
C ALA A 44 18.99 -12.83 4.79
N ASP A 45 20.19 -12.28 4.85
CA ASP A 45 21.13 -12.54 5.93
C ASP A 45 20.57 -12.03 7.26
N ASP A 46 20.88 -12.72 8.37
CA ASP A 46 20.45 -12.33 9.72
C ASP A 46 20.99 -10.96 10.16
N ASP A 47 21.97 -10.44 9.42
CA ASP A 47 22.64 -9.17 9.72
C ASP A 47 21.87 -7.92 9.21
N GLU A 48 20.72 -8.05 8.53
CA GLU A 48 19.95 -6.92 8.03
C GLU A 48 19.00 -6.35 9.09
N PHE A 49 18.85 -5.01 9.12
CA PHE A 49 17.74 -4.33 9.78
C PHE A 49 16.58 -4.20 8.79
N ARG A 50 15.52 -4.99 9.00
CA ARG A 50 14.42 -5.18 8.07
C ARG A 50 13.30 -4.19 8.31
N VAL A 51 12.99 -3.39 7.30
CA VAL A 51 11.90 -2.40 7.33
C VAL A 51 10.80 -2.83 6.37
N LEU A 52 9.59 -3.08 6.87
CA LEU A 52 8.42 -3.26 6.01
C LEU A 52 7.78 -1.91 5.74
N VAL A 53 7.54 -1.60 4.47
CA VAL A 53 6.84 -0.40 4.06
C VAL A 53 5.46 -0.80 3.55
N ALA A 54 4.43 -0.57 4.38
CA ALA A 54 3.04 -0.90 4.09
C ALA A 54 2.26 0.34 3.69
N GLY A 55 1.23 0.17 2.87
CA GLY A 55 0.37 1.25 2.40
C GLY A 55 -0.32 0.91 1.09
N ASP A 56 -0.78 1.92 0.41
CA ASP A 56 -1.56 1.79 -0.81
C ASP A 56 -0.71 1.85 -2.11
N SER A 57 -1.30 2.36 -3.17
CA SER A 57 -0.68 2.54 -4.47
C SER A 57 0.51 3.49 -4.48
N SER A 58 0.59 4.40 -3.52
CA SER A 58 1.72 5.32 -3.35
C SER A 58 2.98 4.54 -2.95
N VAL A 59 2.84 3.65 -1.99
CA VAL A 59 3.91 2.74 -1.53
C VAL A 59 4.24 1.70 -2.59
N TRP A 60 3.22 1.12 -3.23
CA TRP A 60 3.44 0.15 -4.31
C TRP A 60 4.28 0.75 -5.44
N GLY A 61 4.15 2.05 -5.68
CA GLY A 61 4.91 2.80 -6.67
C GLY A 61 4.32 2.69 -8.07
N ILE A 62 3.04 3.07 -8.24
CA ILE A 62 2.45 3.21 -9.57
C ILE A 62 3.30 4.14 -10.42
N LEU A 63 3.57 3.74 -11.66
CA LEU A 63 4.43 4.44 -12.63
C LEU A 63 5.90 4.57 -12.23
N LEU A 64 6.34 3.92 -11.15
CA LEU A 64 7.74 3.92 -10.72
C LEU A 64 8.43 2.58 -11.04
N GLN A 65 9.72 2.64 -11.30
CA GLN A 65 10.57 1.45 -11.30
C GLN A 65 10.79 0.97 -9.85
N PRO A 66 11.11 -0.31 -9.61
CA PRO A 66 11.32 -0.83 -8.26
C PRO A 66 12.32 -0.02 -7.44
N ASN A 67 13.40 0.43 -8.06
CA ASN A 67 14.42 1.27 -7.40
C ASN A 67 13.96 2.71 -7.12
N ASP A 68 12.89 3.16 -7.75
CA ASP A 68 12.36 4.52 -7.61
C ASP A 68 11.17 4.58 -6.65
N THR A 69 10.65 3.42 -6.22
CA THR A 69 9.64 3.33 -5.15
C THR A 69 10.20 3.81 -3.82
N LEU A 70 9.34 4.15 -2.87
CA LEU A 70 9.81 4.58 -1.54
C LEU A 70 10.75 3.56 -0.89
N ALA A 71 10.44 2.27 -0.93
CA ALA A 71 11.32 1.24 -0.41
C ALA A 71 12.67 1.19 -1.15
N GLY A 72 12.65 1.32 -2.48
CA GLY A 72 13.86 1.42 -3.30
C GLY A 72 14.71 2.64 -2.95
N GLN A 73 14.08 3.78 -2.71
CA GLN A 73 14.77 5.01 -2.30
C GLN A 73 15.35 4.91 -0.89
N ILE A 74 14.63 4.30 0.07
CA ILE A 74 15.17 4.03 1.40
C ILE A 74 16.43 3.14 1.30
N ASN A 75 16.41 2.10 0.46
CA ASN A 75 17.55 1.23 0.25
C ASN A 75 18.76 1.96 -0.35
N ARG A 76 18.55 3.01 -1.13
CA ARG A 76 19.63 3.86 -1.68
C ARG A 76 20.29 4.78 -0.64
N LEU A 77 19.66 5.02 0.51
CA LEU A 77 20.25 5.83 1.57
C LEU A 77 21.42 5.14 2.27
N ASP A 78 21.60 3.85 2.06
CA ASP A 78 22.68 3.02 2.68
C ASP A 78 22.75 3.20 4.21
N LEU A 79 21.58 3.24 4.85
CA LEU A 79 21.45 3.45 6.29
C LEU A 79 21.91 2.21 7.06
N ARG A 80 22.32 2.46 8.30
CA ARG A 80 22.64 1.40 9.28
C ARG A 80 21.97 1.70 10.61
N VAL A 81 21.36 0.68 11.19
CA VAL A 81 20.79 0.71 12.55
C VAL A 81 21.49 -0.38 13.36
N GLU A 82 22.09 -0.03 14.48
CA GLU A 82 22.88 -0.93 15.34
C GLU A 82 23.99 -1.69 14.57
N GLY A 83 24.55 -1.06 13.54
CA GLY A 83 25.58 -1.66 12.68
C GLY A 83 25.05 -2.56 11.56
N ARG A 84 23.78 -2.92 11.57
CA ARG A 84 23.11 -3.71 10.53
C ARG A 84 22.69 -2.80 9.35
N PRO A 85 22.91 -3.19 8.09
CA PRO A 85 22.43 -2.44 6.95
C PRO A 85 20.88 -2.46 6.92
N VAL A 86 20.28 -1.31 6.68
CA VAL A 86 18.82 -1.19 6.51
C VAL A 86 18.41 -1.76 5.16
N ARG A 87 17.37 -2.60 5.19
CA ARG A 87 16.72 -3.14 4.00
C ARG A 87 15.22 -2.93 4.08
N ALA A 88 14.68 -2.10 3.19
CA ALA A 88 13.26 -1.83 3.06
C ALA A 88 12.62 -2.77 2.04
N TYR A 89 11.50 -3.36 2.42
CA TYR A 89 10.68 -4.27 1.61
C TYR A 89 9.32 -3.65 1.35
N ASN A 90 8.93 -3.60 0.09
CA ASN A 90 7.71 -2.94 -0.35
C ASN A 90 6.49 -3.86 -0.20
N LEU A 91 5.65 -3.60 0.80
CA LEU A 91 4.35 -4.26 1.01
C LEU A 91 3.16 -3.41 0.54
N GLY A 92 3.41 -2.35 -0.22
CA GLY A 92 2.34 -1.55 -0.82
C GLY A 92 1.44 -2.40 -1.72
N TYR A 93 0.16 -2.10 -1.72
CA TYR A 93 -0.80 -2.73 -2.63
C TYR A 93 -1.76 -1.67 -3.17
N PRO A 94 -2.06 -1.63 -4.49
CA PRO A 94 -3.04 -0.71 -5.04
C PRO A 94 -4.38 -0.84 -4.33
N THR A 95 -5.07 0.24 -4.13
CA THR A 95 -6.30 0.43 -3.36
C THR A 95 -6.07 0.93 -1.93
N MET A 96 -6.94 1.82 -1.50
CA MET A 96 -6.88 2.49 -0.22
C MET A 96 -7.86 1.82 0.75
N SER A 97 -7.33 1.04 1.70
CA SER A 97 -8.09 0.36 2.76
C SER A 97 -7.11 -0.12 3.83
N LEU A 98 -7.34 0.27 5.07
CA LEU A 98 -6.56 -0.21 6.22
C LEU A 98 -6.70 -1.71 6.44
N LEU A 99 -7.89 -2.27 6.16
CA LEU A 99 -8.12 -3.71 6.31
C LEU A 99 -7.31 -4.51 5.28
N LYS A 100 -7.11 -3.98 4.10
CA LYS A 100 -6.20 -4.54 3.10
C LYS A 100 -4.75 -4.51 3.61
N ASP A 101 -4.32 -3.40 4.20
CA ASP A 101 -2.98 -3.29 4.77
C ASP A 101 -2.80 -4.26 5.95
N LEU A 102 -3.77 -4.31 6.87
CA LEU A 102 -3.78 -5.26 7.99
C LEU A 102 -3.68 -6.70 7.49
N THR A 103 -4.41 -7.05 6.41
CA THR A 103 -4.39 -8.41 5.85
C THR A 103 -3.00 -8.78 5.30
N LEU A 104 -2.33 -7.86 4.63
CA LEU A 104 -0.97 -8.06 4.13
C LEU A 104 0.06 -8.09 5.26
N LEU A 105 -0.05 -7.18 6.22
CA LEU A 105 0.81 -7.14 7.41
C LEU A 105 0.67 -8.40 8.24
N ASP A 106 -0.55 -8.90 8.46
CA ASP A 106 -0.80 -10.14 9.21
C ASP A 106 -0.05 -11.31 8.59
N ALA A 107 -0.21 -11.49 7.28
CA ALA A 107 0.46 -12.56 6.55
C ALA A 107 2.00 -12.35 6.47
N ALA A 108 2.47 -11.12 6.48
CA ALA A 108 3.89 -10.81 6.48
C ALA A 108 4.54 -11.07 7.84
N LEU A 109 3.85 -10.73 8.93
CA LEU A 109 4.31 -10.92 10.31
C LEU A 109 4.33 -12.39 10.76
N ASP A 110 3.68 -13.29 10.02
CA ASP A 110 3.79 -14.74 10.23
C ASP A 110 5.05 -15.34 9.58
N ARG A 111 5.87 -14.54 8.91
CA ARG A 111 7.09 -15.00 8.26
C ARG A 111 8.32 -14.83 9.15
N GLU A 112 9.24 -15.76 8.99
CA GLU A 112 10.56 -15.69 9.62
C GLU A 112 11.62 -15.27 8.58
N PRO A 113 12.58 -14.47 8.97
CA PRO A 113 12.69 -13.74 10.23
C PRO A 113 11.72 -12.57 10.31
N PRO A 114 11.32 -12.12 11.52
CA PRO A 114 10.41 -10.97 11.66
C PRO A 114 11.07 -9.67 11.20
N PRO A 115 10.28 -8.64 10.83
CA PRO A 115 10.82 -7.31 10.57
C PRO A 115 11.29 -6.65 11.87
N ASP A 116 12.21 -5.70 11.74
CA ASP A 116 12.69 -4.86 12.85
C ASP A 116 11.86 -3.57 12.99
N LEU A 117 11.22 -3.12 11.89
CA LEU A 117 10.42 -1.90 11.85
C LEU A 117 9.31 -2.01 10.79
N ILE A 118 8.16 -1.43 11.09
CA ILE A 118 7.08 -1.22 10.12
C ILE A 118 6.90 0.28 9.90
N LEU A 119 7.01 0.73 8.65
CA LEU A 119 6.56 2.05 8.20
C LEU A 119 5.19 1.85 7.55
N TRP A 120 4.14 2.38 8.16
CA TRP A 120 2.79 2.27 7.62
C TRP A 120 2.29 3.62 7.13
N LEU A 121 2.28 3.79 5.81
CA LEU A 121 1.81 5.00 5.15
C LEU A 121 0.28 4.99 5.10
N LEU A 122 -0.30 6.12 5.46
CA LEU A 122 -1.72 6.30 5.67
C LEU A 122 -2.19 7.60 5.01
N THR A 123 -3.43 7.59 4.51
CA THR A 123 -4.11 8.78 4.05
C THR A 123 -5.61 8.67 4.32
N LEU A 124 -6.35 9.78 4.32
CA LEU A 124 -7.79 9.80 4.66
C LEU A 124 -8.60 8.76 3.88
N GLU A 125 -8.34 8.57 2.58
CA GLU A 125 -9.08 7.60 1.75
C GLU A 125 -8.97 6.17 2.27
N SER A 126 -7.88 5.80 2.93
CA SER A 126 -7.70 4.47 3.52
C SER A 126 -8.59 4.22 4.73
N PHE A 127 -9.17 5.28 5.32
CA PHE A 127 -9.94 5.20 6.56
C PHE A 127 -11.45 5.09 6.38
N ALA A 128 -12.01 5.22 5.18
CA ALA A 128 -13.47 5.13 4.99
C ALA A 128 -14.01 3.79 5.50
N ALA A 129 -14.69 3.78 6.67
CA ALA A 129 -15.09 2.55 7.37
C ALA A 129 -16.01 1.66 6.52
N ARG A 130 -16.92 2.26 5.76
CA ARG A 130 -17.86 1.54 4.89
C ARG A 130 -17.22 0.89 3.67
N ASP A 131 -16.05 1.39 3.25
CA ASP A 131 -15.38 0.98 2.01
C ASP A 131 -14.21 0.01 2.27
N GLN A 132 -14.02 -0.41 3.53
CA GLN A 132 -12.90 -1.29 3.91
C GLN A 132 -12.87 -2.61 3.14
N LEU A 133 -14.02 -3.16 2.76
CA LEU A 133 -14.16 -4.41 2.00
C LEU A 133 -14.23 -4.22 0.47
N ASP A 134 -14.03 -3.00 -0.04
CA ASP A 134 -14.04 -2.75 -1.49
C ASP A 134 -12.86 -3.39 -2.25
N PRO A 135 -11.66 -3.52 -1.69
CA PRO A 135 -10.57 -4.14 -2.40
C PRO A 135 -10.86 -5.59 -2.81
N ALA A 136 -10.67 -5.89 -4.09
CA ALA A 136 -10.87 -7.24 -4.61
C ALA A 136 -9.93 -8.28 -3.94
N LEU A 137 -8.77 -7.83 -3.42
CA LEU A 137 -7.90 -8.68 -2.61
C LEU A 137 -8.66 -9.26 -1.41
N LEU A 138 -9.38 -8.44 -0.67
CA LEU A 138 -10.14 -8.86 0.52
C LEU A 138 -11.33 -9.76 0.14
N GLN A 139 -12.06 -9.38 -0.91
CA GLN A 139 -13.20 -10.15 -1.39
C GLN A 139 -12.80 -11.57 -1.83
N ASN A 140 -11.59 -11.74 -2.35
CA ASN A 140 -11.06 -13.04 -2.79
C ASN A 140 -10.27 -13.80 -1.71
N ASN A 141 -10.21 -13.27 -0.47
CA ASN A 141 -9.61 -13.93 0.69
C ASN A 141 -10.56 -13.91 1.90
N PRO A 142 -11.82 -14.38 1.75
CA PRO A 142 -12.86 -14.23 2.77
C PRO A 142 -12.48 -14.86 4.11
N ASP A 143 -11.87 -16.05 4.12
CA ASP A 143 -11.52 -16.75 5.35
C ASP A 143 -10.48 -15.96 6.17
N THR A 144 -9.47 -15.39 5.52
CA THR A 144 -8.47 -14.54 6.18
C THR A 144 -9.10 -13.28 6.75
N VAL A 145 -10.00 -12.64 5.99
CA VAL A 145 -10.68 -11.41 6.44
C VAL A 145 -11.61 -11.68 7.61
N ARG A 146 -12.39 -12.77 7.57
CA ARG A 146 -13.26 -13.21 8.68
C ARG A 146 -12.47 -13.51 9.95
N ASP A 147 -11.31 -14.17 9.80
CA ASP A 147 -10.43 -14.42 10.95
C ASP A 147 -9.94 -13.11 11.58
N LEU A 148 -9.54 -12.12 10.77
CA LEU A 148 -9.13 -10.81 11.26
C LEU A 148 -10.29 -10.06 11.94
N ILE A 149 -11.48 -10.06 11.34
CA ILE A 149 -12.69 -9.46 11.92
C ILE A 149 -12.97 -10.09 13.30
N ALA A 150 -12.96 -11.42 13.39
CA ALA A 150 -13.24 -12.12 14.63
C ALA A 150 -12.15 -11.94 15.69
N ARG A 151 -10.87 -11.99 15.30
CA ARG A 151 -9.72 -11.89 16.20
C ARG A 151 -9.57 -10.53 16.83
N PHE A 152 -9.90 -9.47 16.08
CA PHE A 152 -9.73 -8.08 16.53
C PHE A 152 -11.06 -7.37 16.82
N ASP A 153 -12.19 -8.06 16.75
CA ASP A 153 -13.53 -7.48 16.97
C ASP A 153 -13.77 -6.24 16.09
N LEU A 154 -13.48 -6.37 14.78
CA LEU A 154 -13.60 -5.27 13.83
C LEU A 154 -15.08 -5.02 13.48
N ALA A 155 -15.39 -3.77 13.13
CA ALA A 155 -16.75 -3.34 12.81
C ALA A 155 -17.28 -3.84 11.44
N GLN A 156 -16.42 -4.45 10.60
CA GLN A 156 -16.78 -4.94 9.27
C GLN A 156 -17.69 -6.19 9.38
N ASP A 157 -18.56 -6.34 8.38
CA ASP A 157 -19.47 -7.48 8.30
C ASP A 157 -18.74 -8.74 7.78
N ALA A 158 -18.65 -9.77 8.61
CA ALA A 158 -18.05 -11.05 8.27
C ALA A 158 -18.87 -11.85 7.21
N ASP A 159 -20.14 -11.50 7.03
CA ASP A 159 -21.04 -12.12 6.06
C ASP A 159 -21.30 -11.21 4.83
N ASP A 160 -20.42 -10.23 4.58
CA ASP A 160 -20.57 -9.28 3.49
C ASP A 160 -20.77 -10.01 2.14
N PRO A 161 -21.81 -9.67 1.37
CA PRO A 161 -22.13 -10.35 0.11
C PRO A 161 -21.10 -10.15 -1.01
N ARG A 162 -20.12 -9.25 -0.83
CA ARG A 162 -19.02 -9.06 -1.76
C ARG A 162 -17.97 -10.18 -1.68
N PHE A 163 -17.94 -10.97 -0.63
CA PHE A 163 -17.00 -12.09 -0.51
C PHE A 163 -17.23 -13.15 -1.60
N VAL A 164 -16.13 -13.56 -2.21
CA VAL A 164 -16.12 -14.62 -3.22
C VAL A 164 -16.00 -15.96 -2.51
N GLU A 165 -17.14 -16.62 -2.32
CA GLU A 165 -17.16 -17.92 -1.67
C GLU A 165 -16.64 -19.01 -2.60
N PRO A 166 -15.72 -19.87 -2.13
CA PRO A 166 -15.31 -21.03 -2.87
C PRO A 166 -16.49 -22.00 -2.99
N ASP A 167 -16.94 -22.29 -4.19
CA ASP A 167 -17.92 -23.32 -4.44
C ASP A 167 -17.26 -24.57 -5.06
N VAL A 168 -17.96 -25.72 -4.98
CA VAL A 168 -17.44 -26.98 -5.53
C VAL A 168 -17.19 -26.91 -7.02
N TRP A 169 -17.96 -26.09 -7.75
CA TRP A 169 -17.79 -25.88 -9.17
C TRP A 169 -16.66 -24.89 -9.46
N GLY A 170 -16.52 -23.84 -8.63
CA GLY A 170 -15.42 -22.88 -8.67
C GLY A 170 -14.05 -23.56 -8.54
N GLU A 171 -13.97 -24.63 -7.73
CA GLU A 171 -12.74 -25.40 -7.53
C GLU A 171 -12.40 -26.34 -8.72
N THR A 172 -13.32 -26.58 -9.64
CA THR A 172 -13.07 -27.39 -10.84
C THR A 172 -12.30 -26.60 -11.91
N ILE A 173 -11.64 -27.32 -12.84
CA ILE A 173 -11.00 -26.71 -14.03
C ILE A 173 -12.04 -25.89 -14.84
N VAL A 174 -13.30 -26.32 -14.86
CA VAL A 174 -14.37 -25.62 -15.57
C VAL A 174 -14.77 -24.33 -14.85
N GLY A 175 -14.85 -24.34 -13.51
CA GLY A 175 -15.08 -23.16 -12.71
C GLY A 175 -13.94 -22.15 -12.85
N ARG A 176 -12.69 -22.63 -12.76
CA ARG A 176 -11.47 -21.83 -12.90
C ARG A 176 -11.03 -21.54 -14.34
N ARG A 177 -11.89 -21.77 -15.32
CA ARG A 177 -11.55 -21.54 -16.74
C ARG A 177 -11.16 -20.08 -17.05
N ARG A 178 -11.72 -19.10 -16.32
CA ARG A 178 -11.36 -17.70 -16.46
C ARG A 178 -9.96 -17.44 -15.92
N ASP A 179 -9.66 -17.93 -14.74
CA ASP A 179 -8.33 -17.81 -14.12
C ASP A 179 -7.26 -18.46 -15.02
N LEU A 180 -7.57 -19.62 -15.58
CA LEU A 180 -6.68 -20.29 -16.54
C LEU A 180 -6.50 -19.47 -17.83
N ALA A 181 -7.58 -18.87 -18.35
CA ALA A 181 -7.51 -18.02 -19.55
C ALA A 181 -6.71 -16.74 -19.24
N ASP A 182 -6.89 -16.15 -18.06
CA ASP A 182 -6.16 -14.97 -17.62
C ASP A 182 -4.69 -15.28 -17.40
N LEU A 183 -4.36 -16.43 -16.81
CA LEU A 183 -3.00 -16.92 -16.70
C LEU A 183 -2.32 -17.03 -18.07
N LEU A 184 -2.96 -17.70 -19.02
CA LEU A 184 -2.41 -17.87 -20.37
C LEU A 184 -2.24 -16.53 -21.08
N ARG A 185 -3.20 -15.63 -20.94
CA ARG A 185 -3.14 -14.27 -21.48
C ARG A 185 -1.99 -13.48 -20.88
N LEU A 186 -1.80 -13.51 -19.56
CA LEU A 186 -0.68 -12.84 -18.88
C LEU A 186 0.68 -13.41 -19.31
N GLN A 187 0.79 -14.72 -19.52
CA GLN A 187 2.03 -15.32 -20.05
C GLN A 187 2.34 -14.82 -21.47
N LEU A 188 1.31 -14.69 -22.33
CA LEU A 188 1.46 -14.14 -23.67
C LEU A 188 1.82 -12.65 -23.65
N TYR A 189 1.15 -11.87 -22.81
CA TYR A 189 1.48 -10.46 -22.64
C TYR A 189 2.89 -10.29 -22.05
N GLY A 190 3.26 -11.08 -21.05
CA GLY A 190 4.60 -11.07 -20.48
C GLY A 190 5.69 -11.31 -21.54
N ALA A 191 5.47 -12.28 -22.44
CA ALA A 191 6.39 -12.51 -23.56
C ALA A 191 6.45 -11.31 -24.52
N ALA A 192 5.29 -10.71 -24.85
CA ALA A 192 5.22 -9.52 -25.70
C ALA A 192 5.89 -8.31 -25.05
N TRP A 193 5.67 -8.11 -23.76
CA TRP A 193 6.30 -7.02 -23.00
C TRP A 193 7.82 -7.19 -22.95
N ALA A 194 8.31 -8.40 -22.70
CA ALA A 194 9.73 -8.67 -22.70
C ALA A 194 10.39 -8.40 -24.06
N LEU A 195 9.70 -8.73 -25.15
CA LEU A 195 10.20 -8.47 -26.50
C LEU A 195 10.22 -6.97 -26.85
N THR A 196 9.28 -6.20 -26.35
CA THR A 196 9.09 -4.78 -26.66
C THR A 196 9.69 -3.84 -25.61
N GLY A 197 9.87 -4.31 -24.37
CA GLY A 197 10.27 -3.50 -23.23
C GLY A 197 9.20 -2.52 -22.74
N VAL A 198 7.96 -2.62 -23.24
CA VAL A 198 6.90 -1.66 -22.94
C VAL A 198 6.50 -1.62 -21.48
N ASP A 199 6.63 -2.71 -20.76
CA ASP A 199 6.41 -2.80 -19.30
C ASP A 199 7.51 -2.13 -18.48
N GLN A 200 8.62 -1.76 -19.09
CA GLN A 200 9.73 -1.01 -18.49
C GLN A 200 9.78 0.45 -19.00
N ALA A 201 8.84 0.83 -19.85
CA ALA A 201 8.73 2.20 -20.34
C ALA A 201 7.85 3.02 -19.41
N TYR A 202 8.40 4.11 -18.91
CA TYR A 202 7.70 5.10 -18.11
C TYR A 202 7.65 6.38 -18.91
N GLY A 203 6.47 6.95 -19.06
CA GLY A 203 6.30 8.21 -19.78
C GLY A 203 6.74 9.42 -18.95
N ASP A 204 6.82 10.56 -19.62
CA ASP A 204 6.98 11.84 -18.93
C ASP A 204 5.72 12.13 -18.10
N TYR A 205 5.91 12.65 -16.89
CA TYR A 205 4.81 13.02 -16.03
C TYR A 205 4.30 14.42 -16.38
N THR A 206 2.98 14.54 -16.49
CA THR A 206 2.33 15.85 -16.63
C THR A 206 1.94 16.32 -15.24
N PRO A 207 2.37 17.53 -14.82
CA PRO A 207 1.94 18.08 -13.54
C PRO A 207 0.42 18.10 -13.41
N ARG A 208 -0.07 17.85 -12.22
CA ARG A 208 -1.51 17.84 -11.95
C ARG A 208 -2.14 19.22 -12.17
N SER A 209 -3.43 19.19 -12.55
CA SER A 209 -4.23 20.43 -12.57
C SER A 209 -4.32 21.00 -11.16
N ILE A 210 -4.08 22.30 -11.05
CA ILE A 210 -4.22 23.03 -9.80
C ILE A 210 -5.65 23.51 -9.56
N ASP A 211 -6.50 23.57 -10.60
CA ASP A 211 -7.91 23.97 -10.46
C ASP A 211 -8.76 22.78 -10.01
N LEU A 212 -9.54 22.99 -8.97
CA LEU A 212 -10.37 21.98 -8.32
C LEU A 212 -11.87 22.26 -8.51
N SER A 213 -12.71 21.27 -8.26
CA SER A 213 -14.17 21.46 -8.17
C SER A 213 -14.52 22.19 -6.88
N ASP A 214 -15.71 22.81 -6.86
CA ASP A 214 -16.31 23.42 -5.68
C ASP A 214 -17.11 22.43 -4.81
N ASP A 215 -17.03 21.13 -5.10
CA ASP A 215 -17.70 20.09 -4.33
C ASP A 215 -17.05 19.95 -2.94
N GLU A 216 -17.81 20.25 -1.90
CA GLU A 216 -17.38 20.16 -0.51
C GLU A 216 -17.53 18.75 0.08
N THR A 217 -18.14 17.81 -0.64
CA THR A 217 -18.41 16.48 -0.08
C THR A 217 -17.19 15.57 -0.08
N TRP A 218 -17.12 14.71 0.93
CA TRP A 218 -16.19 13.59 0.98
C TRP A 218 -16.98 12.30 1.15
N ARG A 219 -16.90 11.40 0.17
CA ARG A 219 -17.59 10.10 0.22
C ARG A 219 -19.09 10.20 0.58
N GLY A 220 -19.77 11.28 0.16
CA GLY A 220 -21.18 11.55 0.43
C GLY A 220 -21.47 12.21 1.77
N PHE A 221 -20.47 12.48 2.59
CA PHE A 221 -20.60 13.33 3.78
C PHE A 221 -20.47 14.80 3.39
N ALA A 222 -21.38 15.63 3.88
CA ALA A 222 -21.24 17.08 3.83
C ALA A 222 -20.42 17.60 5.03
N PRO A 223 -19.96 18.87 4.99
CA PRO A 223 -19.22 19.47 6.10
C PRO A 223 -19.94 19.33 7.45
N GLY A 224 -19.23 18.72 8.43
CA GLY A 224 -19.75 18.50 9.77
C GLY A 224 -20.57 17.21 9.96
N GLU A 225 -20.77 16.40 8.92
CA GLU A 225 -21.48 15.11 9.02
C GLU A 225 -20.56 13.94 9.35
N LEU A 226 -19.25 14.04 9.00
CA LEU A 226 -18.29 13.00 9.30
C LEU A 226 -18.05 12.89 10.81
N ALA A 227 -18.16 11.68 11.33
CA ALA A 227 -17.87 11.37 12.72
C ALA A 227 -16.66 10.44 12.83
N ARG A 228 -16.05 10.36 14.02
CA ARG A 228 -14.87 9.53 14.28
C ARG A 228 -15.08 8.05 13.97
N ASN A 229 -16.30 7.53 14.18
CA ASN A 229 -16.66 6.15 13.90
C ASN A 229 -16.97 5.87 12.41
N ASP A 230 -16.99 6.90 11.54
CA ASP A 230 -17.00 6.72 10.11
C ASP A 230 -15.60 6.41 9.55
N LEU A 231 -14.57 6.49 10.40
CA LEU A 231 -13.20 6.10 10.11
C LEU A 231 -12.86 4.75 10.75
N ALA A 232 -12.18 3.89 10.01
CA ALA A 232 -11.74 2.55 10.41
C ALA A 232 -10.56 2.59 11.41
N LEU A 233 -10.69 3.33 12.50
CA LEU A 233 -9.67 3.43 13.56
C LEU A 233 -9.51 2.11 14.34
N ASP A 234 -10.53 1.28 14.38
CA ASP A 234 -10.48 -0.08 14.91
C ASP A 234 -9.50 -0.95 14.13
N VAL A 235 -9.52 -0.85 12.80
CA VAL A 235 -8.57 -1.57 11.92
C VAL A 235 -7.14 -1.07 12.13
N LEU A 236 -6.94 0.24 12.28
CA LEU A 236 -5.62 0.80 12.59
C LEU A 236 -5.09 0.24 13.92
N ARG A 237 -5.92 0.24 14.97
CA ARG A 237 -5.56 -0.35 16.29
C ARG A 237 -5.21 -1.83 16.16
N ALA A 238 -5.99 -2.58 15.38
CA ALA A 238 -5.73 -3.99 15.13
C ALA A 238 -4.37 -4.21 14.46
N GLY A 239 -4.01 -3.38 13.48
CA GLY A 239 -2.73 -3.48 12.78
C GLY A 239 -1.53 -3.20 13.70
N VAL A 240 -1.61 -2.15 14.52
CA VAL A 240 -0.57 -1.87 15.51
C VAL A 240 -0.50 -2.96 16.58
N ALA A 241 -1.64 -3.46 17.04
CA ALA A 241 -1.67 -4.58 17.99
C ALA A 241 -1.10 -5.88 17.40
N ARG A 242 -1.35 -6.15 16.10
CA ARG A 242 -0.81 -7.31 15.38
C ARG A 242 0.72 -7.27 15.25
N ALA A 243 1.29 -6.09 15.12
CA ALA A 243 2.74 -5.92 15.09
C ALA A 243 3.42 -6.43 16.38
N GLY A 244 2.69 -6.47 17.48
CA GLY A 244 3.19 -7.01 18.76
C GLY A 244 4.36 -6.20 19.29
N GLY A 245 5.55 -6.80 19.32
CA GLY A 245 6.78 -6.13 19.77
C GLY A 245 7.55 -5.39 18.68
N VAL A 246 7.11 -5.47 17.42
CA VAL A 246 7.77 -4.77 16.31
C VAL A 246 7.35 -3.29 16.33
N PRO A 247 8.29 -2.34 16.36
CA PRO A 247 7.98 -0.92 16.28
C PRO A 247 7.18 -0.59 15.01
N VAL A 248 6.14 0.25 15.16
CA VAL A 248 5.34 0.78 14.04
C VAL A 248 5.46 2.29 14.03
N VAL A 249 5.89 2.83 12.91
CA VAL A 249 5.84 4.26 12.62
C VAL A 249 4.70 4.48 11.64
N LEU A 250 3.65 5.16 12.11
CA LEU A 250 2.55 5.62 11.28
C LEU A 250 2.99 6.88 10.55
N VAL A 251 2.78 6.92 9.26
CA VAL A 251 3.15 8.07 8.41
C VAL A 251 1.90 8.56 7.71
N ASN A 252 1.38 9.75 8.09
CA ASN A 252 0.40 10.42 7.27
C ASN A 252 1.13 10.97 6.05
N GLU A 253 0.91 10.34 4.90
CA GLU A 253 1.73 10.54 3.71
C GLU A 253 1.53 11.92 3.08
N PRO A 254 2.53 12.44 2.35
CA PRO A 254 2.41 13.68 1.61
C PRO A 254 1.29 13.62 0.58
N ILE A 255 0.55 14.71 0.48
CA ILE A 255 -0.48 14.90 -0.53
C ILE A 255 -0.21 16.14 -1.36
N PHE A 256 -0.63 16.11 -2.63
CA PHE A 256 -0.69 17.32 -3.44
C PHE A 256 -1.61 18.35 -2.80
N ILE A 257 -1.13 19.57 -2.65
CA ILE A 257 -1.89 20.72 -2.15
C ILE A 257 -2.02 21.74 -3.26
N SER A 258 -3.26 21.96 -3.72
CA SER A 258 -3.55 22.92 -4.75
C SER A 258 -3.50 24.36 -4.22
N ASP A 259 -3.04 25.28 -5.08
CA ASP A 259 -3.11 26.73 -4.93
C ASP A 259 -4.01 27.39 -6.02
N GLY A 260 -4.72 26.58 -6.82
CA GLY A 260 -5.59 27.03 -7.89
C GLY A 260 -7.03 27.35 -7.44
N ALA A 261 -7.97 27.33 -8.39
CA ALA A 261 -9.39 27.56 -8.11
C ALA A 261 -9.91 26.56 -7.08
N ASN A 262 -10.75 27.03 -6.12
CA ASN A 262 -11.34 26.26 -5.04
C ASN A 262 -10.33 25.57 -4.07
N SER A 263 -9.09 26.04 -4.04
CA SER A 263 -8.08 25.58 -3.09
C SER A 263 -8.39 25.96 -1.63
N ASP A 264 -9.27 26.91 -1.41
CA ASP A 264 -9.85 27.26 -0.10
C ASP A 264 -10.85 26.23 0.41
N VAL A 265 -11.46 25.45 -0.49
CA VAL A 265 -12.45 24.41 -0.20
C VAL A 265 -11.77 23.02 -0.09
N ARG A 266 -10.84 22.73 -0.98
CA ARG A 266 -10.20 21.41 -1.10
C ARG A 266 -8.68 21.53 -1.11
N TYR A 267 -8.00 20.53 -0.57
CA TYR A 267 -6.55 20.37 -0.76
C TYR A 267 -6.23 19.86 -2.18
N ASN A 268 -7.02 18.91 -2.67
CA ASN A 268 -6.85 18.30 -3.98
C ASN A 268 -8.15 17.62 -4.44
N ALA A 269 -8.10 16.87 -5.53
CA ALA A 269 -9.27 16.19 -6.08
C ALA A 269 -9.92 15.17 -5.13
N PHE A 270 -9.15 14.60 -4.17
CA PHE A 270 -9.67 13.63 -3.20
C PHE A 270 -10.21 14.31 -1.95
N TYR A 271 -9.52 15.32 -1.43
CA TYR A 271 -9.67 15.78 -0.05
C TYR A 271 -10.25 17.17 0.08
N PRO A 272 -11.55 17.30 0.47
CA PRO A 272 -12.05 18.55 1.05
C PRO A 272 -11.26 18.87 2.32
N ARG A 273 -10.95 20.16 2.54
CA ARG A 273 -10.14 20.59 3.70
C ARG A 273 -10.75 20.14 5.01
N TRP A 274 -12.04 20.38 5.20
CA TRP A 274 -12.74 20.07 6.45
C TRP A 274 -12.64 18.58 6.84
N ALA A 275 -12.77 17.67 5.86
CA ALA A 275 -12.72 16.23 6.12
C ALA A 275 -11.28 15.77 6.43
N TYR A 276 -10.31 16.28 5.66
CA TYR A 276 -8.92 15.93 5.85
C TYR A 276 -8.37 16.48 7.17
N ASP A 277 -8.74 17.73 7.56
CA ASP A 277 -8.33 18.33 8.83
C ASP A 277 -8.95 17.59 10.03
N ALA A 278 -10.22 17.17 9.93
CA ALA A 278 -10.86 16.35 10.96
C ALA A 278 -10.16 14.99 11.11
N TYR A 279 -9.87 14.32 10.01
CA TYR A 279 -9.11 13.06 10.00
C TYR A 279 -7.75 13.21 10.69
N ARG A 280 -6.95 14.21 10.30
CA ARG A 280 -5.64 14.47 10.89
C ARG A 280 -5.72 14.68 12.39
N ALA A 281 -6.69 15.49 12.83
CA ALA A 281 -6.90 15.74 14.26
C ALA A 281 -7.22 14.44 15.02
N TRP A 282 -8.10 13.58 14.47
CA TRP A 282 -8.45 12.30 15.09
C TRP A 282 -7.30 11.29 15.05
N LEU A 283 -6.52 11.25 13.97
CA LEU A 283 -5.34 10.39 13.87
C LEU A 283 -4.27 10.79 14.90
N ALA A 284 -4.01 12.09 15.03
CA ALA A 284 -3.06 12.62 16.02
C ALA A 284 -3.50 12.33 17.46
N ASP A 285 -4.79 12.52 17.78
CA ASP A 285 -5.37 12.19 19.08
C ASP A 285 -5.28 10.69 19.39
N GLU A 286 -5.55 9.85 18.38
CA GLU A 286 -5.42 8.40 18.52
C GLU A 286 -3.99 7.98 18.81
N ALA A 287 -3.04 8.47 18.01
CA ALA A 287 -1.63 8.17 18.18
C ALA A 287 -1.09 8.66 19.54
N GLN A 288 -1.46 9.87 19.95
CA GLN A 288 -1.07 10.42 21.25
C GLN A 288 -1.65 9.59 22.41
N SER A 289 -2.93 9.25 22.34
CA SER A 289 -3.60 8.50 23.39
C SER A 289 -3.05 7.09 23.56
N ALA A 290 -2.66 6.45 22.46
CA ALA A 290 -2.12 5.10 22.43
C ALA A 290 -0.58 5.04 22.57
N GLY A 291 0.11 6.19 22.55
CA GLY A 291 1.57 6.26 22.61
C GLY A 291 2.27 5.77 21.34
N TRP A 292 1.62 5.90 20.18
CA TRP A 292 2.19 5.49 18.90
C TRP A 292 3.08 6.59 18.30
N THR A 293 4.07 6.19 17.53
CA THR A 293 4.87 7.11 16.73
C THR A 293 4.11 7.49 15.46
N LEU A 294 3.76 8.77 15.32
CA LEU A 294 3.12 9.33 14.13
C LEU A 294 3.99 10.44 13.53
N LEU A 295 4.29 10.30 12.25
CA LEU A 295 4.87 11.35 11.41
C LEU A 295 3.78 11.95 10.53
N ASP A 296 3.39 13.18 10.79
CA ASP A 296 2.38 13.88 9.99
C ASP A 296 3.07 14.67 8.87
N LEU A 297 3.35 13.99 7.76
CA LEU A 297 4.11 14.52 6.61
C LEU A 297 3.22 15.01 5.46
N TRP A 298 1.95 15.21 5.69
CA TRP A 298 0.94 15.52 4.68
C TRP A 298 1.29 16.72 3.78
N ASP A 299 1.98 17.73 4.30
CA ASP A 299 2.39 18.95 3.60
C ASP A 299 3.90 19.03 3.35
N ALA A 300 4.63 17.94 3.54
CA ALA A 300 6.08 17.91 3.35
C ALA A 300 6.50 18.11 1.88
N LEU A 301 5.64 17.71 0.94
CA LEU A 301 5.89 17.75 -0.51
C LEU A 301 4.63 18.28 -1.25
N PRO A 302 4.23 19.54 -1.05
CA PRO A 302 2.92 20.01 -1.51
C PRO A 302 2.85 20.30 -3.02
N ASP A 303 3.98 20.46 -3.70
CA ASP A 303 4.06 21.03 -5.04
C ASP A 303 3.58 20.06 -6.13
N ALA A 304 2.82 20.55 -7.10
CA ALA A 304 2.30 19.77 -8.22
C ALA A 304 3.35 18.93 -8.99
N PRO A 305 4.57 19.41 -9.24
CA PRO A 305 5.61 18.62 -9.91
C PRO A 305 6.05 17.35 -9.16
N CYS A 306 5.76 17.25 -7.86
CA CYS A 306 6.03 16.05 -7.08
C CYS A 306 5.08 14.88 -7.38
N TYR A 307 3.98 15.12 -8.08
CA TYR A 307 2.91 14.13 -8.24
C TYR A 307 2.67 13.75 -9.70
N THR A 308 2.40 12.46 -9.93
CA THR A 308 2.13 11.89 -11.25
C THR A 308 0.63 11.94 -11.59
N ASP A 309 -0.07 10.83 -11.55
CA ASP A 309 -1.47 10.68 -11.96
C ASP A 309 -2.47 10.77 -10.79
N SER A 310 -1.97 10.79 -9.55
CA SER A 310 -2.80 10.85 -8.34
C SER A 310 -2.26 11.92 -7.37
N PRO A 311 -3.11 12.46 -6.47
CA PRO A 311 -2.65 13.38 -5.42
C PRO A 311 -1.69 12.78 -4.40
N VAL A 312 -1.44 11.47 -4.45
CA VAL A 312 -0.55 10.75 -3.53
C VAL A 312 0.56 9.97 -4.26
N HIS A 313 0.53 9.86 -5.59
CA HIS A 313 1.57 9.16 -6.35
C HIS A 313 2.74 10.09 -6.64
N LEU A 314 3.85 9.86 -5.97
CA LEU A 314 5.05 10.69 -6.09
C LEU A 314 5.85 10.36 -7.35
N THR A 315 6.62 11.36 -7.82
CA THR A 315 7.69 11.16 -8.81
C THR A 315 8.90 10.47 -8.15
N PRO A 316 9.86 9.94 -8.93
CA PRO A 316 11.10 9.37 -8.39
C PRO A 316 11.85 10.33 -7.46
N GLU A 317 11.95 11.60 -7.84
CA GLU A 317 12.66 12.64 -7.08
C GLU A 317 11.98 12.93 -5.75
N CYS A 318 10.65 12.98 -5.75
CA CYS A 318 9.90 13.26 -4.53
C CYS A 318 9.75 12.01 -3.64
N SER A 319 9.76 10.81 -4.21
CA SER A 319 9.93 9.56 -3.45
C SER A 319 11.28 9.53 -2.72
N ALA A 320 12.36 10.01 -3.37
CA ALA A 320 13.67 10.15 -2.75
C ALA A 320 13.66 11.21 -1.62
N ALA A 321 12.95 12.33 -1.82
CA ALA A 321 12.79 13.34 -0.79
C ALA A 321 12.02 12.78 0.43
N LEU A 322 10.92 12.06 0.21
CA LEU A 322 10.18 11.39 1.30
C LEU A 322 11.05 10.38 2.06
N ALA A 323 11.88 9.61 1.35
CA ALA A 323 12.82 8.69 1.99
C ALA A 323 13.81 9.43 2.93
N GLN A 324 14.24 10.65 2.55
CA GLN A 324 15.09 11.47 3.43
C GLN A 324 14.34 11.95 4.69
N GLU A 325 13.08 12.32 4.57
CA GLU A 325 12.24 12.70 5.74
C GLU A 325 12.09 11.52 6.72
N LEU A 326 11.96 10.30 6.21
CA LEU A 326 11.80 9.09 7.04
C LEU A 326 13.12 8.61 7.67
N ARG A 327 14.27 9.13 7.21
CA ARG A 327 15.60 8.68 7.62
C ARG A 327 15.79 8.66 9.14
N MET A 328 15.37 9.72 9.81
CA MET A 328 15.54 9.84 11.27
C MET A 328 14.70 8.80 12.01
N ALA A 329 13.44 8.63 11.61
CA ALA A 329 12.56 7.63 12.22
C ALA A 329 13.06 6.20 12.05
N ILE A 330 13.72 5.90 10.91
CA ILE A 330 14.35 4.59 10.69
C ILE A 330 15.61 4.44 11.57
N SER A 331 16.39 5.52 11.73
CA SER A 331 17.65 5.46 12.47
C SER A 331 17.46 5.42 13.98
N ASP A 332 16.32 5.90 14.49
CA ASP A 332 15.98 5.99 15.92
C ASP A 332 15.15 4.78 16.40
N ALA A 333 14.78 3.87 15.49
CA ALA A 333 14.03 2.65 15.79
C ALA A 333 14.95 1.53 16.29
#